data_288072996d2991ac152a4d5035ffe628
#
_entry.id   288072996d2991ac152a4d5035ffe628
#
_cell.length_a   1.000
_cell.length_b   1.000
_cell.length_c   1.000
_cell.angle_alpha   90.00
_cell.angle_beta   90.00
_cell.angle_gamma   90.00
#
_symmetry.space_group_name_H-M   'P 1'
#
loop_
_entity.id
_entity.type
_entity.pdbx_description
1 polymer ?
#
loop_
_entity_poly.entity_id
_entity_poly.type
_entity_poly.pdbx_seq_one_letter_code
_entity_poly.pdbx_strand_id
1 'polypeptide(L)'
;ADLAKLAESRSSIDGLVAGQVEKLAEGRNILKRALESDLNTIKEVISGQSEKLAEDRDQLSKALETDLQSVNGLISDHMNRLAEDRSILSKA
;
A
#
# COMPACT_ATOMS: atom_id res chain seq x y z
N ALA A 1 -26.15 -3.76 63.50
CA ALA A 1 -26.06 -2.48 62.80
C ALA A 1 -24.78 -2.32 61.99
N ASP A 2 -23.62 -2.69 62.54
CA ASP A 2 -22.35 -2.57 61.81
C ASP A 2 -22.23 -3.53 60.67
N LEU A 3 -22.76 -4.75 60.77
CA LEU A 3 -22.79 -5.73 59.73
C LEU A 3 -23.65 -5.29 58.53
N ALA A 4 -24.77 -4.62 58.81
CA ALA A 4 -25.63 -4.08 57.77
C ALA A 4 -24.95 -2.95 57.00
N LYS A 5 -24.21 -2.07 57.69
CA LYS A 5 -23.45 -0.98 57.06
C LYS A 5 -22.31 -1.53 56.21
N LEU A 6 -21.62 -2.56 56.66
CA LEU A 6 -20.56 -3.22 55.91
C LEU A 6 -21.11 -3.88 54.65
N ALA A 7 -22.27 -4.52 54.74
CA ALA A 7 -22.94 -5.13 53.59
C ALA A 7 -23.36 -4.08 52.53
N GLU A 8 -23.89 -2.92 53.01
CA GLU A 8 -24.23 -1.82 52.10
C GLU A 8 -22.99 -1.22 51.43
N SER A 9 -21.92 -1.01 52.19
CA SER A 9 -20.67 -0.50 51.62
C SER A 9 -20.09 -1.44 50.61
N ARG A 10 -20.11 -2.73 50.88
CA ARG A 10 -19.64 -3.76 49.96
C ARG A 10 -20.46 -3.78 48.66
N SER A 11 -21.77 -3.69 48.78
CA SER A 11 -22.67 -3.62 47.65
C SER A 11 -22.42 -2.38 46.80
N SER A 12 -22.19 -1.23 47.41
CA SER A 12 -21.84 0.00 46.70
C SER A 12 -20.51 -0.11 45.96
N ILE A 13 -19.50 -0.70 46.59
CA ILE A 13 -18.20 -0.94 45.95
C ILE A 13 -18.33 -1.89 44.77
N ASP A 14 -19.05 -2.99 44.96
CA ASP A 14 -19.29 -3.96 43.88
C ASP A 14 -19.98 -3.31 42.67
N GLY A 15 -20.96 -2.44 42.95
CA GLY A 15 -21.65 -1.68 41.90
C GLY A 15 -20.73 -0.72 41.15
N LEU A 16 -19.84 -0.02 41.87
CA LEU A 16 -18.86 0.87 41.29
C LEU A 16 -17.85 0.11 40.45
N VAL A 17 -17.38 -1.02 40.93
CA VAL A 17 -16.45 -1.88 40.19
C VAL A 17 -17.09 -2.42 38.92
N ALA A 18 -18.31 -2.91 38.99
CA ALA A 18 -19.07 -3.40 37.86
C ALA A 18 -19.26 -2.30 36.78
N GLY A 19 -19.58 -1.06 37.23
CA GLY A 19 -19.71 0.07 36.31
C GLY A 19 -18.39 0.44 35.63
N GLN A 20 -17.29 0.39 36.40
CA GLN A 20 -15.95 0.62 35.82
C GLN A 20 -15.55 -0.45 34.78
N VAL A 21 -15.83 -1.70 35.11
CA VAL A 21 -15.58 -2.82 34.19
C VAL A 21 -16.35 -2.65 32.88
N GLU A 22 -17.63 -2.26 32.96
CA GLU A 22 -18.44 -1.98 31.79
C GLU A 22 -17.87 -0.85 30.94
N LYS A 23 -17.47 0.25 31.57
CA LYS A 23 -16.84 1.39 30.87
C LYS A 23 -15.56 0.99 30.18
N LEU A 24 -14.72 0.18 30.83
CA LEU A 24 -13.49 -0.33 30.25
C LEU A 24 -13.77 -1.23 29.07
N ALA A 25 -14.77 -2.09 29.15
CA ALA A 25 -15.18 -2.96 28.06
C ALA A 25 -15.69 -2.16 26.85
N GLU A 26 -16.52 -1.13 27.11
CA GLU A 26 -17.00 -0.22 26.05
C GLU A 26 -15.84 0.53 25.41
N GLY A 27 -14.93 1.09 26.21
CA GLY A 27 -13.74 1.78 25.72
C GLY A 27 -12.87 0.88 24.86
N ARG A 28 -12.67 -0.37 25.30
CA ARG A 28 -11.91 -1.36 24.55
C ARG A 28 -12.58 -1.66 23.20
N ASN A 29 -13.89 -1.81 23.19
CA ASN A 29 -14.64 -2.07 21.95
C ASN A 29 -14.54 -0.91 20.97
N ILE A 30 -14.63 0.33 21.45
CA ILE A 30 -14.47 1.53 20.63
C ILE A 30 -13.08 1.56 20.01
N LEU A 31 -12.04 1.33 20.81
CA LEU A 31 -10.65 1.28 20.34
C LEU A 31 -10.44 0.17 19.32
N LYS A 32 -11.00 -0.99 19.57
CA LYS A 32 -10.92 -2.13 18.64
C LYS A 32 -11.51 -1.78 17.28
N ARG A 33 -12.69 -1.16 17.26
CA ARG A 33 -13.34 -0.72 16.01
C ARG A 33 -12.53 0.32 15.29
N ALA A 34 -11.97 1.28 16.03
CA ALA A 34 -11.12 2.31 15.45
C ALA A 34 -9.87 1.71 14.81
N LEU A 35 -9.23 0.74 15.48
CA LEU A 35 -8.08 0.04 14.94
C LEU A 35 -8.43 -0.78 13.69
N GLU A 36 -9.54 -1.48 13.69
CA GLU A 36 -10.01 -2.23 12.52
C GLU A 36 -10.27 -1.30 11.34
N SER A 37 -10.90 -0.16 11.58
CA SER A 37 -11.14 0.86 10.55
C SER A 37 -9.83 1.41 9.99
N ASP A 38 -8.87 1.73 10.85
CA ASP A 38 -7.56 2.24 10.44
C ASP A 38 -6.80 1.19 9.63
N LEU A 39 -6.83 -0.07 10.05
CA LEU A 39 -6.20 -1.17 9.32
C LEU A 39 -6.80 -1.34 7.93
N ASN A 40 -8.11 -1.24 7.80
CA ASN A 40 -8.79 -1.33 6.51
C ASN A 40 -8.39 -0.18 5.60
N THR A 41 -8.31 1.04 6.13
CA THR A 41 -7.86 2.23 5.40
C THR A 41 -6.42 2.05 4.90
N ILE A 42 -5.53 1.55 5.76
CA ILE A 42 -4.14 1.28 5.40
C ILE A 42 -4.05 0.23 4.29
N LYS A 43 -4.84 -0.84 4.40
CA LYS A 43 -4.89 -1.89 3.37
C LYS A 43 -5.34 -1.34 2.02
N GLU A 44 -6.35 -0.49 2.01
CA GLU A 44 -6.84 0.16 0.79
C GLU A 44 -5.78 1.06 0.16
N VAL A 45 -5.07 1.84 0.97
CA VAL A 45 -4.00 2.71 0.50
C VAL A 45 -2.86 1.88 -0.10
N ILE A 46 -2.46 0.82 0.58
CA ILE A 46 -1.40 -0.08 0.10
C ILE A 46 -1.80 -0.73 -1.23
N SER A 47 -3.02 -1.24 -1.34
CA SER A 47 -3.55 -1.83 -2.57
C SER A 47 -3.55 -0.84 -3.71
N GLY A 48 -4.02 0.39 -3.47
CA GLY A 48 -4.03 1.46 -4.47
C GLY A 48 -2.64 1.84 -4.95
N GLN A 49 -1.68 1.94 -4.03
CA GLN A 49 -0.29 2.23 -4.38
C GLN A 49 0.36 1.09 -5.13
N SER A 50 0.06 -0.16 -4.78
CA SER A 50 0.57 -1.33 -5.47
C SER A 50 0.07 -1.39 -6.91
N GLU A 51 -1.21 -1.09 -7.15
CA GLU A 51 -1.79 -1.01 -8.49
C GLU A 51 -1.12 0.09 -9.31
N LYS A 52 -0.93 1.27 -8.72
CA LYS A 52 -0.29 2.39 -9.39
C LYS A 52 1.16 2.07 -9.76
N LEU A 53 1.90 1.44 -8.86
CA LEU A 53 3.27 1.02 -9.13
C LEU A 53 3.34 -0.01 -10.26
N ALA A 54 2.40 -0.93 -10.32
CA ALA A 54 2.31 -1.91 -11.40
C ALA A 54 2.03 -1.23 -12.75
N GLU A 55 1.11 -0.26 -12.78
CA GLU A 55 0.82 0.54 -13.98
C GLU A 55 2.03 1.34 -14.44
N ASP A 56 2.71 2.01 -13.51
CA ASP A 56 3.91 2.81 -13.80
C ASP A 56 5.02 1.92 -14.36
N ARG A 57 5.21 0.73 -13.78
CA ARG A 57 6.18 -0.24 -14.26
C ARG A 57 5.86 -0.70 -15.68
N ASP A 58 4.60 -0.97 -15.98
CA ASP A 58 4.16 -1.38 -17.31
C ASP A 58 4.39 -0.26 -18.34
N GLN A 59 4.08 0.98 -17.98
CA GLN A 59 4.34 2.15 -18.83
C GLN A 59 5.83 2.33 -19.11
N LEU A 60 6.66 2.19 -18.08
CA LEU A 60 8.11 2.25 -18.22
C LEU A 60 8.62 1.14 -19.14
N SER A 61 8.15 -0.06 -18.97
CA SER A 61 8.52 -1.20 -19.78
C SER A 61 8.19 -0.98 -21.26
N LYS A 62 6.99 -0.46 -21.55
CA LYS A 62 6.58 -0.12 -22.91
C LYS A 62 7.42 1.00 -23.50
N ALA A 63 7.74 2.03 -22.74
CA ALA A 63 8.58 3.13 -23.17
C ALA A 63 9.98 2.64 -23.51
N LEU A 64 10.55 1.76 -22.69
CA LEU A 64 11.86 1.15 -22.95
C LEU A 64 11.86 0.28 -24.20
N GLU A 65 10.81 -0.50 -24.42
CA GLU A 65 10.67 -1.30 -25.64
C GLU A 65 10.62 -0.41 -26.88
N THR A 66 9.87 0.67 -26.83
CA THR A 66 9.78 1.64 -27.93
C THR A 66 11.14 2.28 -28.19
N ASP A 67 11.86 2.69 -27.16
CA ASP A 67 13.20 3.26 -27.29
C ASP A 67 14.19 2.25 -27.90
N LEU A 68 14.13 1.01 -27.45
CA LEU A 68 14.97 -0.06 -28.00
C LEU A 68 14.69 -0.29 -29.49
N GLN A 69 13.43 -0.29 -29.89
CA GLN A 69 13.05 -0.42 -31.30
C GLN A 69 13.58 0.74 -32.12
N SER A 70 13.49 1.96 -31.59
CA SER A 70 14.02 3.16 -32.26
C SER A 70 15.53 3.08 -32.40
N VAL A 71 16.25 2.68 -31.38
CA VAL A 71 17.72 2.51 -31.43
C VAL A 71 18.09 1.42 -32.42
N ASN A 72 17.42 0.30 -32.40
CA ASN A 72 17.66 -0.80 -33.36
C ASN A 72 17.41 -0.36 -34.79
N GLY A 73 16.36 0.44 -35.03
CA GLY A 73 16.09 1.02 -36.34
C GLY A 73 17.19 1.94 -36.80
N LEU A 74 17.69 2.81 -35.91
CA LEU A 74 18.81 3.71 -36.23
C LEU A 74 20.09 2.94 -36.53
N ILE A 75 20.37 1.88 -35.78
CA ILE A 75 21.55 1.03 -36.02
C ILE A 75 21.43 0.35 -37.37
N SER A 76 20.28 -0.21 -37.71
CA SER A 76 20.04 -0.86 -39.01
C SER A 76 20.22 0.11 -40.16
N ASP A 77 19.66 1.32 -40.05
CA ASP A 77 19.81 2.37 -41.06
C ASP A 77 21.27 2.77 -41.25
N HIS A 78 21.99 2.92 -40.14
CA HIS A 78 23.41 3.26 -40.18
C HIS A 78 24.24 2.16 -40.84
N MET A 79 23.96 0.91 -40.51
CA MET A 79 24.63 -0.23 -41.12
C MET A 79 24.35 -0.32 -42.62
N ASN A 80 23.11 -0.05 -43.03
CA ASN A 80 22.74 -0.01 -44.45
C ASN A 80 23.49 1.10 -45.20
N ARG A 81 23.61 2.28 -44.61
CA ARG A 81 24.38 3.39 -45.20
C ARG A 81 25.85 3.04 -45.33
N LEU A 82 26.43 2.43 -44.30
CA LEU A 82 27.82 1.99 -44.36
C LEU A 82 28.04 0.96 -45.48
N ALA A 83 27.10 0.03 -45.65
CA ALA A 83 27.15 -0.97 -46.71
C ALA A 83 27.06 -0.32 -48.12
N GLU A 84 26.18 0.68 -48.29
CA GLU A 84 26.05 1.45 -49.53
C GLU A 84 27.32 2.23 -49.84
N ASP A 85 27.87 2.95 -48.87
CA ASP A 85 29.09 3.74 -49.01
C ASP A 85 30.28 2.83 -49.37
N ARG A 86 30.38 1.68 -48.71
CA ARG A 86 31.37 0.66 -49.03
C ARG A 86 31.25 0.15 -50.44
N SER A 87 30.05 -0.09 -50.90
CA SER A 87 29.77 -0.53 -52.28
C SER A 87 30.21 0.54 -53.29
N ILE A 88 29.90 1.81 -53.02
CA ILE A 88 30.32 2.93 -53.87
C ILE A 88 31.82 3.04 -53.95
N LEU A 89 32.52 2.98 -52.83
CA LEU A 89 33.98 3.04 -52.77
C LEU A 89 34.63 1.86 -53.50
N SER A 90 34.02 0.68 -53.40
CA SER A 90 34.51 -0.53 -54.08
C SER A 90 34.39 -0.43 -55.59
N LYS A 91 33.40 0.28 -56.13
CA LYS A 91 33.18 0.48 -57.53
C LYS A 91 34.02 1.61 -58.14
N ALA A 92 34.42 2.53 -57.30
CA ALA A 92 35.26 3.64 -57.73
C ALA A 92 36.68 3.18 -57.88
#